data_d1b00f25cb9a4b8145d0dd6df43d5b13
#
_entry.id   d1b00f25cb9a4b8145d0dd6df43d5b13
#
_cell.length_a   1.000
_cell.length_b   1.000
_cell.length_c   1.000
_cell.angle_alpha   90.00
_cell.angle_beta   90.00
_cell.angle_gamma   90.00
#
_symmetry.space_group_name_H-M   'P 1'
#
loop_
_entity.id
_entity.type
_entity.pdbx_description
1 polymer ?
#
loop_
_entity_poly.entity_id
_entity_poly.type
_entity_poly.pdbx_seq_one_letter_code
_entity_poly.pdbx_strand_id
1 'polypeptide(L)'
;MCIRDRISTEHKKGNQVVVIVSAMAGETTKLINLSKRFNYSKRLDEYDVIVSTGEQVSVGLVSMCLNEMGINAQSLLGWQIPIICDDNHSKAKIIEINTNSILKILKSGAFPIIAGFQGISRTEKKIVTLGRGGSDTSAVAIAASMSADRCDIYTDVDGVYTSDPKIVPKAKKINRISYEEMLEFASLGAKVLQTRSVEMAMRYNVELQVLSSASGQPGTLVVKEEKNMEKALVSGIAHSKEECNITLINLVDQPGIAAKILTPLSDAHINVDMIVQTGSESGKNINFTFTVSDADLKLAISLMNEHKNEIGFQRIITNDKLSKISIIGLGMRTHSGVAKKMFATLASKNINIHIPRYRLF
;
A
#
# COMPACT_ATOMS: atom_id res chain seq x y z
N MET A 1 4.08 -22.37 -11.37
CA MET A 1 5.46 -22.07 -11.81
C MET A 1 6.23 -21.56 -10.60
N CYS A 2 7.36 -22.17 -10.26
CA CYS A 2 8.12 -21.78 -9.07
C CYS A 2 8.90 -20.48 -9.34
N ILE A 3 9.20 -19.70 -8.29
CA ILE A 3 10.04 -18.46 -8.37
C ILE A 3 11.34 -18.71 -9.14
N ARG A 4 11.98 -19.87 -8.88
CA ARG A 4 13.21 -20.31 -9.55
C ARG A 4 13.07 -20.41 -11.07
N ASP A 5 11.92 -20.95 -11.54
CA ASP A 5 11.71 -21.18 -13.00
C ASP A 5 11.53 -19.84 -13.72
N ARG A 6 10.98 -18.83 -13.03
CA ARG A 6 10.88 -17.46 -13.54
C ARG A 6 12.24 -16.81 -13.70
N ILE A 7 13.06 -16.87 -12.65
CA ILE A 7 14.44 -16.34 -12.68
C ILE A 7 15.23 -17.01 -13.79
N SER A 8 15.16 -18.33 -13.90
CA SER A 8 15.81 -19.10 -14.97
C SER A 8 15.32 -18.68 -16.36
N THR A 9 14.03 -18.41 -16.52
CA THR A 9 13.45 -17.98 -17.79
C THR A 9 13.96 -16.60 -18.20
N GLU A 10 13.98 -15.64 -17.27
CA GLU A 10 14.48 -14.29 -17.56
C GLU A 10 16.00 -14.30 -17.84
N HIS A 11 16.74 -15.13 -17.13
CA HIS A 11 18.16 -15.32 -17.41
C HIS A 11 18.41 -15.86 -18.83
N LYS A 12 17.66 -16.88 -19.26
CA LYS A 12 17.78 -17.45 -20.62
C LYS A 12 17.45 -16.44 -21.73
N LYS A 13 16.67 -15.41 -21.41
CA LYS A 13 16.39 -14.29 -22.33
C LYS A 13 17.54 -13.27 -22.41
N GLY A 14 18.58 -13.43 -21.60
CA GLY A 14 19.73 -12.51 -21.54
C GLY A 14 19.50 -11.31 -20.60
N ASN A 15 18.45 -11.32 -19.78
CA ASN A 15 18.17 -10.24 -18.84
C ASN A 15 19.10 -10.31 -17.62
N GLN A 16 19.54 -9.14 -17.15
CA GLN A 16 20.14 -8.99 -15.82
C GLN A 16 19.01 -8.90 -14.79
N VAL A 17 18.97 -9.82 -13.85
CA VAL A 17 17.86 -9.95 -12.91
C VAL A 17 18.33 -9.69 -11.49
N VAL A 18 17.64 -8.78 -10.79
CA VAL A 18 17.76 -8.56 -9.35
C VAL A 18 16.48 -9.06 -8.69
N VAL A 19 16.60 -9.92 -7.70
CA VAL A 19 15.45 -10.57 -7.06
C VAL A 19 15.25 -10.03 -5.67
N ILE A 20 14.07 -9.52 -5.39
CA ILE A 20 13.67 -9.12 -4.04
C ILE A 20 12.64 -10.13 -3.53
N VAL A 21 12.85 -10.67 -2.35
CA VAL A 21 11.95 -11.67 -1.78
C VAL A 21 11.27 -11.16 -0.52
N SER A 22 10.01 -11.57 -0.36
CA SER A 22 9.23 -11.41 0.85
C SER A 22 9.39 -12.64 1.76
N ALA A 23 8.97 -12.52 3.00
CA ALA A 23 8.80 -13.66 3.89
C ALA A 23 7.82 -14.68 3.30
N MET A 24 7.98 -15.95 3.64
CA MET A 24 7.03 -16.99 3.27
C MET A 24 5.64 -16.71 3.83
N ALA A 25 4.61 -17.22 3.16
CA ALA A 25 3.21 -17.00 3.54
C ALA A 25 2.97 -17.34 5.02
N GLY A 26 2.39 -16.37 5.77
CA GLY A 26 2.09 -16.52 7.19
C GLY A 26 3.27 -16.29 8.15
N GLU A 27 4.52 -16.26 7.70
CA GLU A 27 5.67 -16.14 8.58
C GLU A 27 5.74 -14.77 9.26
N THR A 28 5.53 -13.68 8.53
CA THR A 28 5.47 -12.33 9.13
C THR A 28 4.37 -12.25 10.20
N THR A 29 3.19 -12.83 9.95
CA THR A 29 2.11 -12.86 10.95
C THR A 29 2.49 -13.64 12.20
N LYS A 30 3.21 -14.75 12.05
CA LYS A 30 3.71 -15.58 13.16
C LYS A 30 4.74 -14.78 13.99
N LEU A 31 5.68 -14.10 13.35
CA LEU A 31 6.68 -13.25 14.01
C LEU A 31 6.03 -12.09 14.77
N ILE A 32 5.05 -11.41 14.16
CA ILE A 32 4.24 -10.36 14.81
C ILE A 32 3.53 -10.94 16.06
N ASN A 33 2.94 -12.11 15.96
CA ASN A 33 2.24 -12.73 17.10
C ASN A 33 3.20 -13.15 18.22
N LEU A 34 4.44 -13.50 17.92
CA LEU A 34 5.48 -13.71 18.91
C LEU A 34 5.82 -12.41 19.66
N SER A 35 5.95 -11.30 18.92
CA SER A 35 6.23 -9.98 19.51
C SER A 35 5.12 -9.48 20.43
N LYS A 36 3.85 -9.81 20.11
CA LYS A 36 2.68 -9.41 20.90
C LYS A 36 2.64 -10.00 22.31
N ARG A 37 3.46 -11.01 22.61
CA ARG A 37 3.62 -11.56 23.97
C ARG A 37 4.31 -10.58 24.93
N PHE A 38 4.97 -9.57 24.39
CA PHE A 38 5.66 -8.50 25.09
C PHE A 38 5.04 -7.15 24.75
N ASN A 39 5.33 -6.13 25.53
CA ASN A 39 4.90 -4.77 25.20
C ASN A 39 5.81 -4.17 24.12
N TYR A 40 5.74 -4.71 22.90
CA TYR A 40 6.61 -4.35 21.77
C TYR A 40 6.47 -2.90 21.32
N SER A 41 5.32 -2.24 21.60
CA SER A 41 5.10 -0.84 21.23
C SER A 41 6.11 0.13 21.86
N LYS A 42 6.73 -0.26 22.97
CA LYS A 42 7.81 0.49 23.63
C LYS A 42 9.20 0.17 23.09
N ARG A 43 9.35 -0.86 22.26
CA ARG A 43 10.62 -1.35 21.74
C ARG A 43 10.47 -1.78 20.28
N LEU A 44 10.09 -0.81 19.43
CA LEU A 44 9.91 -1.04 18.00
C LEU A 44 11.24 -1.38 17.31
N ASP A 45 12.37 -0.99 17.88
CA ASP A 45 13.69 -1.39 17.43
C ASP A 45 13.89 -2.92 17.50
N GLU A 46 13.52 -3.55 18.61
CA GLU A 46 13.60 -5.01 18.79
C GLU A 46 12.50 -5.74 17.97
N TYR A 47 11.34 -5.09 17.82
CA TYR A 47 10.30 -5.61 16.93
C TYR A 47 10.81 -5.73 15.49
N ASP A 48 11.49 -4.72 14.96
CA ASP A 48 12.05 -4.73 13.61
C ASP A 48 13.09 -5.86 13.44
N VAL A 49 13.92 -6.12 14.45
CA VAL A 49 14.87 -7.25 14.44
C VAL A 49 14.12 -8.58 14.27
N ILE A 50 13.01 -8.78 15.01
CA ILE A 50 12.25 -10.03 14.95
C ILE A 50 11.57 -10.19 13.59
N VAL A 51 10.78 -9.19 13.15
CA VAL A 51 9.95 -9.35 11.97
C VAL A 51 10.74 -9.39 10.66
N SER A 52 11.93 -8.80 10.61
CA SER A 52 12.81 -8.83 9.44
C SER A 52 13.43 -10.20 9.16
N THR A 53 13.40 -11.12 10.12
CA THR A 53 13.99 -12.46 9.96
C THR A 53 13.26 -13.32 8.93
N GLY A 54 11.97 -13.06 8.68
CA GLY A 54 11.19 -13.79 7.69
C GLY A 54 11.77 -13.71 6.28
N GLU A 55 12.16 -12.51 5.86
CA GLU A 55 12.80 -12.27 4.58
C GLU A 55 14.25 -12.79 4.57
N GLN A 56 14.94 -12.76 5.71
CA GLN A 56 16.30 -13.30 5.83
C GLN A 56 16.32 -14.82 5.61
N VAL A 57 15.34 -15.55 6.12
CA VAL A 57 15.17 -16.97 5.81
C VAL A 57 14.90 -17.18 4.32
N SER A 58 14.00 -16.38 3.74
CA SER A 58 13.60 -16.52 2.34
C SER A 58 14.77 -16.31 1.37
N VAL A 59 15.63 -15.30 1.56
CA VAL A 59 16.78 -15.06 0.66
C VAL A 59 17.75 -16.22 0.69
N GLY A 60 18.00 -16.81 1.87
CA GLY A 60 18.87 -17.98 2.02
C GLY A 60 18.33 -19.18 1.24
N LEU A 61 17.06 -19.52 1.46
CA LEU A 61 16.40 -20.65 0.79
C LEU A 61 16.35 -20.49 -0.73
N VAL A 62 16.00 -19.30 -1.23
CA VAL A 62 15.96 -19.03 -2.68
C VAL A 62 17.37 -19.13 -3.28
N SER A 63 18.38 -18.57 -2.61
CA SER A 63 19.76 -18.64 -3.10
C SER A 63 20.29 -20.07 -3.14
N MET A 64 20.04 -20.88 -2.10
CA MET A 64 20.41 -22.28 -2.07
C MET A 64 19.75 -23.05 -3.23
N CYS A 65 18.45 -22.88 -3.40
CA CYS A 65 17.70 -23.54 -4.47
C CYS A 65 18.20 -23.18 -5.87
N LEU A 66 18.56 -21.93 -6.12
CA LEU A 66 19.11 -21.50 -7.42
C LEU A 66 20.51 -22.08 -7.65
N ASN A 67 21.36 -22.08 -6.62
CA ASN A 67 22.71 -22.65 -6.73
C ASN A 67 22.66 -24.17 -6.99
N GLU A 68 21.74 -24.93 -6.40
CA GLU A 68 21.52 -26.35 -6.71
C GLU A 68 21.15 -26.58 -8.19
N MET A 69 20.53 -25.59 -8.84
CA MET A 69 20.20 -25.63 -10.27
C MET A 69 21.33 -25.15 -11.17
N GLY A 70 22.50 -24.85 -10.60
CA GLY A 70 23.63 -24.30 -11.35
C GLY A 70 23.51 -22.81 -11.69
N ILE A 71 22.58 -22.10 -11.09
CA ILE A 71 22.40 -20.65 -11.23
C ILE A 71 23.14 -19.97 -10.07
N ASN A 72 24.24 -19.28 -10.35
CA ASN A 72 25.05 -18.62 -9.33
C ASN A 72 24.24 -17.47 -8.68
N ALA A 73 23.74 -17.68 -7.47
CA ALA A 73 22.92 -16.75 -6.73
C ALA A 73 23.56 -16.38 -5.39
N GLN A 74 23.51 -15.09 -5.00
CA GLN A 74 24.06 -14.58 -3.76
C GLN A 74 22.98 -13.86 -2.97
N SER A 75 22.74 -14.30 -1.72
CA SER A 75 21.82 -13.65 -0.80
C SER A 75 22.42 -12.37 -0.22
N LEU A 76 21.57 -11.33 -0.11
CA LEU A 76 21.91 -10.04 0.47
C LEU A 76 20.82 -9.59 1.42
N LEU A 77 21.23 -9.15 2.59
CA LEU A 77 20.34 -8.50 3.56
C LEU A 77 20.37 -6.98 3.38
N GLY A 78 19.34 -6.29 3.88
CA GLY A 78 19.20 -4.85 3.69
C GLY A 78 20.38 -3.99 4.19
N TRP A 79 21.14 -4.48 5.16
CA TRP A 79 22.34 -3.82 5.66
C TRP A 79 23.62 -4.13 4.83
N GLN A 80 23.64 -5.23 4.07
CA GLN A 80 24.75 -5.57 3.17
C GLN A 80 24.72 -4.78 1.85
N ILE A 81 23.55 -4.33 1.45
CA ILE A 81 23.34 -3.32 0.42
C ILE A 81 22.75 -2.09 1.12
N PRO A 82 23.53 -1.19 1.70
CA PRO A 82 22.98 -0.20 2.61
C PRO A 82 21.73 0.48 2.08
N ILE A 83 20.56 -0.09 2.40
CA ILE A 83 19.26 0.54 2.23
C ILE A 83 19.10 1.47 3.43
N ILE A 84 19.57 2.70 3.27
CA ILE A 84 19.55 3.68 4.35
C ILE A 84 18.13 4.23 4.51
N CYS A 85 17.61 4.16 5.72
CA CYS A 85 16.29 4.64 6.08
C CYS A 85 16.35 5.69 7.20
N ASP A 86 15.23 6.39 7.42
CA ASP A 86 15.04 7.18 8.64
C ASP A 86 14.93 6.25 9.87
N ASP A 87 14.90 6.86 11.06
CA ASP A 87 14.91 6.12 12.34
C ASP A 87 13.48 5.78 12.82
N ASN A 88 12.48 5.84 11.94
CA ASN A 88 11.10 5.55 12.28
C ASN A 88 10.84 4.04 12.21
N HIS A 89 11.17 3.33 13.29
CA HIS A 89 10.98 1.89 13.41
C HIS A 89 9.57 1.44 13.03
N SER A 90 9.45 0.25 12.43
CA SER A 90 8.22 -0.39 11.91
C SER A 90 7.56 0.31 10.71
N LYS A 91 7.93 1.56 10.37
CA LYS A 91 7.37 2.35 9.25
C LYS A 91 8.45 3.23 8.59
N ALA A 92 9.68 2.76 8.56
CA ALA A 92 10.81 3.53 8.06
C ALA A 92 10.66 3.94 6.59
N LYS A 93 11.23 5.10 6.25
CA LYS A 93 11.28 5.61 4.88
C LYS A 93 12.68 5.44 4.33
N ILE A 94 12.78 4.91 3.10
CA ILE A 94 14.05 4.80 2.40
C ILE A 94 14.53 6.20 2.02
N ILE A 95 15.77 6.52 2.39
CA ILE A 95 16.44 7.78 2.07
C ILE A 95 17.38 7.59 0.89
N GLU A 96 18.18 6.51 0.92
CA GLU A 96 19.24 6.25 -0.04
C GLU A 96 19.49 4.74 -0.16
N ILE A 97 19.91 4.29 -1.35
CA ILE A 97 20.34 2.92 -1.59
C ILE A 97 21.71 2.94 -2.27
N ASN A 98 22.67 2.22 -1.71
CA ASN A 98 23.96 2.02 -2.36
C ASN A 98 23.93 0.77 -3.21
N THR A 99 23.89 0.94 -4.53
CA THR A 99 23.79 -0.17 -5.49
C THR A 99 25.11 -0.85 -5.86
N ASN A 100 26.25 -0.40 -5.34
CA ASN A 100 27.58 -0.90 -5.72
C ASN A 100 27.71 -2.41 -5.51
N SER A 101 27.22 -2.95 -4.39
CA SER A 101 27.24 -4.40 -4.12
C SER A 101 26.41 -5.16 -5.12
N ILE A 102 25.23 -4.67 -5.50
CA ILE A 102 24.34 -5.27 -6.49
C ILE A 102 25.04 -5.31 -7.86
N LEU A 103 25.56 -4.17 -8.30
CA LEU A 103 26.25 -4.06 -9.57
C LEU A 103 27.50 -4.97 -9.67
N LYS A 104 28.25 -5.12 -8.56
CA LYS A 104 29.39 -6.02 -8.49
C LYS A 104 28.98 -7.48 -8.70
N ILE A 105 27.89 -7.91 -8.08
CA ILE A 105 27.34 -9.26 -8.22
C ILE A 105 26.87 -9.49 -9.67
N LEU A 106 26.09 -8.56 -10.22
CA LEU A 106 25.63 -8.67 -11.61
C LEU A 106 26.79 -8.75 -12.61
N LYS A 107 27.85 -7.95 -12.43
CA LYS A 107 29.07 -8.00 -13.27
C LYS A 107 29.82 -9.32 -13.18
N SER A 108 29.71 -10.05 -12.07
CA SER A 108 30.29 -11.40 -11.94
C SER A 108 29.44 -12.50 -12.59
N GLY A 109 28.30 -12.16 -13.20
CA GLY A 109 27.35 -13.10 -13.76
C GLY A 109 26.47 -13.82 -12.73
N ALA A 110 26.48 -13.35 -11.48
CA ALA A 110 25.65 -13.89 -10.41
C ALA A 110 24.35 -13.10 -10.23
N PHE A 111 23.36 -13.72 -9.58
CA PHE A 111 22.06 -13.14 -9.28
C PHE A 111 22.05 -12.62 -7.83
N PRO A 112 21.86 -11.32 -7.61
CA PRO A 112 21.61 -10.81 -6.27
C PRO A 112 20.19 -11.13 -5.82
N ILE A 113 20.06 -11.86 -4.72
CA ILE A 113 18.80 -12.19 -4.07
C ILE A 113 18.71 -11.36 -2.79
N ILE A 114 17.79 -10.42 -2.73
CA ILE A 114 17.78 -9.38 -1.71
C ILE A 114 16.57 -9.54 -0.79
N ALA A 115 16.79 -9.43 0.52
CA ALA A 115 15.72 -9.38 1.50
C ALA A 115 14.95 -8.05 1.34
N GLY A 116 13.68 -8.13 1.00
CA GLY A 116 12.78 -6.98 1.02
C GLY A 116 12.42 -6.54 2.44
N PHE A 117 11.52 -5.56 2.57
CA PHE A 117 10.90 -5.12 3.82
C PHE A 117 11.83 -4.44 4.83
N GLN A 118 13.14 -4.55 4.72
CA GLN A 118 14.11 -4.11 5.71
C GLN A 118 15.15 -3.14 5.15
N GLY A 119 15.71 -2.31 6.03
CA GLY A 119 16.85 -1.44 5.79
C GLY A 119 17.63 -1.20 7.08
N ILE A 120 18.49 -0.20 7.06
CA ILE A 120 19.28 0.23 8.23
C ILE A 120 18.97 1.69 8.55
N SER A 121 18.75 2.00 9.81
CA SER A 121 18.53 3.37 10.27
C SER A 121 19.79 4.23 10.04
N ARG A 122 19.58 5.47 9.66
CA ARG A 122 20.68 6.39 9.30
C ARG A 122 21.58 6.69 10.49
N THR A 123 20.98 6.97 11.63
CA THR A 123 21.71 7.43 12.83
C THR A 123 22.10 6.27 13.73
N GLU A 124 21.15 5.41 14.10
CA GLU A 124 21.39 4.34 15.08
C GLU A 124 22.08 3.11 14.50
N LYS A 125 22.11 2.98 13.16
CA LYS A 125 22.66 1.79 12.47
C LYS A 125 21.96 0.48 12.85
N LYS A 126 20.70 0.57 13.30
CA LYS A 126 19.86 -0.58 13.63
C LYS A 126 19.04 -1.02 12.42
N ILE A 127 18.60 -2.27 12.43
CA ILE A 127 17.62 -2.77 11.45
C ILE A 127 16.33 -1.99 11.65
N VAL A 128 15.74 -1.54 10.54
CA VAL A 128 14.41 -0.94 10.49
C VAL A 128 13.57 -1.64 9.44
N THR A 129 12.24 -1.70 9.66
CA THR A 129 11.31 -2.25 8.69
C THR A 129 10.45 -1.16 8.06
N LEU A 130 10.08 -1.40 6.80
CA LEU A 130 9.38 -0.42 5.97
C LEU A 130 7.85 -0.40 6.17
N GLY A 131 7.36 -1.29 7.04
CA GLY A 131 5.93 -1.45 7.26
C GLY A 131 5.21 -2.23 6.16
N ARG A 132 3.89 -2.20 6.15
CA ARG A 132 3.05 -2.97 5.22
C ARG A 132 3.42 -2.70 3.76
N GLY A 133 3.58 -3.77 2.97
CA GLY A 133 4.03 -3.69 1.57
C GLY A 133 5.49 -3.27 1.41
N GLY A 134 6.30 -3.45 2.46
CA GLY A 134 7.70 -3.05 2.46
C GLY A 134 8.54 -3.77 1.41
N SER A 135 8.23 -5.01 1.05
CA SER A 135 8.95 -5.74 -0.01
C SER A 135 8.71 -5.14 -1.39
N ASP A 136 7.46 -4.76 -1.72
CA ASP A 136 7.15 -4.05 -2.97
C ASP A 136 7.87 -2.70 -3.02
N THR A 137 7.86 -1.99 -1.87
CA THR A 137 8.57 -0.70 -1.74
C THR A 137 10.08 -0.89 -1.93
N SER A 138 10.69 -1.95 -1.37
CA SER A 138 12.10 -2.27 -1.58
C SER A 138 12.41 -2.56 -3.04
N ALA A 139 11.55 -3.35 -3.71
CA ALA A 139 11.71 -3.72 -5.10
C ALA A 139 11.72 -2.48 -6.01
N VAL A 140 10.72 -1.60 -5.84
CA VAL A 140 10.62 -0.38 -6.64
C VAL A 140 11.76 0.59 -6.34
N ALA A 141 12.18 0.73 -5.07
CA ALA A 141 13.29 1.59 -4.69
C ALA A 141 14.62 1.12 -5.30
N ILE A 142 14.88 -0.18 -5.28
CA ILE A 142 16.07 -0.77 -5.89
C ILE A 142 16.01 -0.60 -7.41
N ALA A 143 14.86 -0.88 -8.04
CA ALA A 143 14.67 -0.67 -9.48
C ALA A 143 14.94 0.79 -9.88
N ALA A 144 14.42 1.76 -9.12
CA ALA A 144 14.67 3.17 -9.33
C ALA A 144 16.16 3.52 -9.20
N SER A 145 16.82 3.04 -8.12
CA SER A 145 18.23 3.34 -7.85
C SER A 145 19.19 2.72 -8.87
N MET A 146 18.75 1.65 -9.54
CA MET A 146 19.52 0.95 -10.57
C MET A 146 19.15 1.38 -12.00
N SER A 147 18.15 2.27 -12.15
CA SER A 147 17.58 2.61 -13.47
C SER A 147 17.17 1.36 -14.24
N ALA A 148 16.49 0.43 -13.58
CA ALA A 148 16.05 -0.82 -14.19
C ALA A 148 14.99 -0.53 -15.27
N ASP A 149 14.99 -1.32 -16.34
CA ASP A 149 14.02 -1.19 -17.42
C ASP A 149 12.58 -1.46 -16.95
N ARG A 150 12.40 -2.36 -15.97
CA ARG A 150 11.10 -2.73 -15.41
C ARG A 150 11.25 -3.37 -14.04
N CYS A 151 10.23 -3.23 -13.22
CA CYS A 151 10.07 -3.93 -11.94
C CYS A 151 8.83 -4.83 -11.98
N ASP A 152 9.04 -6.14 -11.92
CA ASP A 152 8.00 -7.16 -11.95
C ASP A 152 7.57 -7.52 -10.52
N ILE A 153 6.31 -7.31 -10.16
CA ILE A 153 5.73 -7.67 -8.87
C ILE A 153 4.91 -8.94 -9.04
N TYR A 154 5.39 -10.04 -8.48
CA TYR A 154 4.70 -11.33 -8.49
C TYR A 154 3.81 -11.48 -7.27
N THR A 155 2.53 -11.74 -7.50
CA THR A 155 1.49 -11.84 -6.46
C THR A 155 0.58 -13.06 -6.71
N ASP A 156 -0.45 -13.25 -5.88
CA ASP A 156 -1.46 -14.31 -6.03
C ASP A 156 -2.53 -14.01 -7.09
N VAL A 157 -2.52 -12.79 -7.65
CA VAL A 157 -3.41 -12.39 -8.75
C VAL A 157 -2.60 -12.19 -10.04
N ASP A 158 -3.26 -12.32 -11.19
CA ASP A 158 -2.62 -12.22 -12.50
C ASP A 158 -2.68 -10.81 -13.13
N GLY A 159 -2.97 -9.80 -12.31
CA GLY A 159 -3.00 -8.41 -12.72
C GLY A 159 -4.03 -7.60 -11.95
N VAL A 160 -4.23 -6.37 -12.41
CA VAL A 160 -5.27 -5.46 -11.90
C VAL A 160 -6.53 -5.65 -12.71
N TYR A 161 -7.67 -5.69 -12.04
CA TYR A 161 -8.98 -5.90 -12.65
C TYR A 161 -9.86 -4.67 -12.49
N THR A 162 -10.84 -4.51 -13.39
CA THR A 162 -11.84 -3.44 -13.33
C THR A 162 -12.70 -3.46 -12.04
N SER A 163 -12.71 -4.59 -11.34
CA SER A 163 -13.23 -4.79 -9.98
C SER A 163 -12.69 -6.10 -9.43
N ASP A 164 -12.89 -6.40 -8.15
CA ASP A 164 -12.48 -7.68 -7.57
C ASP A 164 -13.20 -8.87 -8.27
N PRO A 165 -12.49 -9.74 -8.99
CA PRO A 165 -13.11 -10.86 -9.71
C PRO A 165 -13.78 -11.90 -8.80
N LYS A 166 -13.41 -11.97 -7.51
CA LYS A 166 -14.04 -12.83 -6.51
C LYS A 166 -15.46 -12.36 -6.17
N ILE A 167 -15.74 -11.06 -6.35
CA ILE A 167 -17.03 -10.44 -6.07
C ILE A 167 -17.81 -10.22 -7.37
N VAL A 168 -17.11 -9.78 -8.42
CA VAL A 168 -17.68 -9.48 -9.74
C VAL A 168 -17.07 -10.40 -10.79
N PRO A 169 -17.66 -11.58 -11.06
CA PRO A 169 -17.11 -12.55 -12.02
C PRO A 169 -16.94 -12.03 -13.44
N LYS A 170 -17.62 -10.93 -13.78
CA LYS A 170 -17.50 -10.25 -15.09
C LYS A 170 -16.40 -9.18 -15.12
N ALA A 171 -15.64 -9.00 -14.03
CA ALA A 171 -14.51 -8.09 -14.00
C ALA A 171 -13.49 -8.46 -15.07
N LYS A 172 -12.96 -7.46 -15.77
CA LYS A 172 -11.98 -7.64 -16.85
C LYS A 172 -10.61 -7.24 -16.36
N LYS A 173 -9.60 -8.00 -16.74
CA LYS A 173 -8.21 -7.63 -16.48
C LYS A 173 -7.84 -6.39 -17.30
N ILE A 174 -7.15 -5.47 -16.66
CA ILE A 174 -6.60 -4.25 -17.26
C ILE A 174 -5.20 -4.56 -17.75
N ASN A 175 -4.94 -4.41 -19.04
CA ASN A 175 -3.61 -4.72 -19.59
C ASN A 175 -2.58 -3.62 -19.27
N ARG A 176 -3.03 -2.34 -19.31
CA ARG A 176 -2.19 -1.17 -18.99
C ARG A 176 -3.02 -0.19 -18.16
N ILE A 177 -2.39 0.38 -17.13
CA ILE A 177 -3.01 1.35 -16.23
C ILE A 177 -1.98 2.45 -15.93
N SER A 178 -2.43 3.70 -15.76
CA SER A 178 -1.53 4.78 -15.38
C SER A 178 -1.18 4.70 -13.88
N TYR A 179 -0.06 5.34 -13.48
CA TYR A 179 0.30 5.42 -12.07
C TYR A 179 -0.80 6.08 -11.25
N GLU A 180 -1.44 7.13 -11.77
CA GLU A 180 -2.50 7.86 -11.11
C GLU A 180 -3.72 6.98 -10.85
N GLU A 181 -4.18 6.23 -11.87
CA GLU A 181 -5.28 5.29 -11.71
C GLU A 181 -4.93 4.15 -10.75
N MET A 182 -3.69 3.62 -10.82
CA MET A 182 -3.23 2.58 -9.92
C MET A 182 -3.15 3.06 -8.47
N LEU A 183 -2.72 4.31 -8.24
CA LEU A 183 -2.75 4.94 -6.92
C LEU A 183 -4.16 5.01 -6.36
N GLU A 184 -5.13 5.39 -7.18
CA GLU A 184 -6.53 5.40 -6.79
C GLU A 184 -7.02 4.00 -6.42
N PHE A 185 -6.74 2.98 -7.27
CA PHE A 185 -7.08 1.60 -6.95
C PHE A 185 -6.45 1.15 -5.62
N ALA A 186 -5.16 1.41 -5.42
CA ALA A 186 -4.44 1.02 -4.22
C ALA A 186 -4.96 1.73 -2.96
N SER A 187 -5.27 3.03 -3.05
CA SER A 187 -5.76 3.84 -1.93
C SER A 187 -7.22 3.51 -1.57
N LEU A 188 -8.00 3.01 -2.51
CA LEU A 188 -9.43 2.76 -2.36
C LEU A 188 -9.77 1.29 -2.07
N GLY A 189 -8.77 0.44 -1.82
CA GLY A 189 -8.97 -0.92 -1.32
C GLY A 189 -8.62 -2.05 -2.28
N ALA A 190 -8.12 -1.76 -3.48
CA ALA A 190 -7.56 -2.81 -4.34
C ALA A 190 -6.18 -3.22 -3.80
N LYS A 191 -6.16 -4.36 -3.09
CA LYS A 191 -4.96 -4.87 -2.36
C LYS A 191 -3.91 -5.52 -3.29
N VAL A 192 -3.79 -5.08 -4.55
CA VAL A 192 -2.86 -5.67 -5.53
C VAL A 192 -1.45 -5.11 -5.38
N LEU A 193 -1.33 -3.79 -5.28
CA LEU A 193 -0.08 -3.07 -4.98
C LEU A 193 -0.29 -2.15 -3.78
N GLN A 194 0.78 -1.88 -3.06
CA GLN A 194 0.74 -0.91 -1.97
C GLN A 194 0.89 0.52 -2.53
N THR A 195 0.10 1.46 -2.01
CA THR A 195 0.11 2.86 -2.44
C THR A 195 1.51 3.45 -2.48
N ARG A 196 2.31 3.20 -1.44
CA ARG A 196 3.69 3.70 -1.32
C ARG A 196 4.62 3.20 -2.43
N SER A 197 4.48 1.95 -2.88
CA SER A 197 5.28 1.41 -3.99
C SER A 197 4.90 2.05 -5.32
N VAL A 198 3.61 2.31 -5.55
CA VAL A 198 3.11 2.99 -6.75
C VAL A 198 3.52 4.46 -6.77
N GLU A 199 3.44 5.18 -5.64
CA GLU A 199 3.95 6.56 -5.50
C GLU A 199 5.43 6.66 -5.85
N MET A 200 6.22 5.71 -5.37
CA MET A 200 7.65 5.65 -5.67
C MET A 200 7.90 5.37 -7.14
N ALA A 201 7.19 4.41 -7.74
CA ALA A 201 7.29 4.10 -9.16
C ALA A 201 6.92 5.31 -10.03
N MET A 202 5.86 6.02 -9.69
CA MET A 202 5.45 7.26 -10.36
C MET A 202 6.52 8.33 -10.25
N ARG A 203 7.07 8.56 -9.05
CA ARG A 203 8.08 9.59 -8.78
C ARG A 203 9.37 9.37 -9.56
N TYR A 204 9.81 8.12 -9.68
CA TYR A 204 11.06 7.75 -10.35
C TYR A 204 10.86 7.19 -11.75
N ASN A 205 9.62 7.20 -12.27
CA ASN A 205 9.24 6.70 -13.58
C ASN A 205 9.69 5.24 -13.82
N VAL A 206 9.51 4.38 -12.80
CA VAL A 206 9.80 2.94 -12.89
C VAL A 206 8.60 2.22 -13.46
N GLU A 207 8.72 1.60 -14.63
CA GLU A 207 7.67 0.75 -15.18
C GLU A 207 7.45 -0.46 -14.26
N LEU A 208 6.19 -0.67 -13.81
CA LEU A 208 5.85 -1.85 -13.02
C LEU A 208 5.04 -2.82 -13.87
N GLN A 209 5.23 -4.12 -13.61
CA GLN A 209 4.35 -5.14 -14.12
C GLN A 209 3.83 -6.01 -12.97
N VAL A 210 2.51 -6.13 -12.84
CA VAL A 210 1.87 -7.01 -11.86
C VAL A 210 1.60 -8.35 -12.54
N LEU A 211 2.13 -9.42 -11.97
CA LEU A 211 2.11 -10.76 -12.54
C LEU A 211 1.66 -11.79 -11.50
N SER A 212 1.03 -12.86 -11.97
CA SER A 212 0.78 -14.02 -11.10
C SER A 212 2.05 -14.83 -10.87
N SER A 213 2.29 -15.20 -9.61
CA SER A 213 3.31 -16.17 -9.26
C SER A 213 3.02 -17.57 -9.80
N ALA A 214 1.75 -17.91 -10.06
CA ALA A 214 1.31 -19.24 -10.50
C ALA A 214 1.15 -19.35 -12.01
N SER A 215 0.61 -18.33 -12.70
CA SER A 215 0.36 -18.37 -14.14
C SER A 215 1.52 -17.79 -14.95
N GLY A 216 1.66 -18.22 -16.22
CA GLY A 216 2.61 -17.65 -17.18
C GLY A 216 2.01 -16.52 -18.03
N GLN A 217 0.79 -16.11 -17.72
CA GLN A 217 0.04 -15.14 -18.53
C GLN A 217 0.58 -13.72 -18.36
N PRO A 218 0.49 -12.87 -19.39
CA PRO A 218 0.79 -11.46 -19.28
C PRO A 218 -0.04 -10.81 -18.16
N GLY A 219 0.60 -9.94 -17.38
CA GLY A 219 -0.03 -9.23 -16.28
C GLY A 219 -0.51 -7.83 -16.67
N THR A 220 -0.61 -6.95 -15.68
CA THR A 220 -0.95 -5.54 -15.87
C THR A 220 0.31 -4.69 -15.84
N LEU A 221 0.53 -3.86 -16.86
CA LEU A 221 1.58 -2.85 -16.87
C LEU A 221 1.08 -1.57 -16.20
N VAL A 222 1.87 -1.05 -15.26
CA VAL A 222 1.64 0.24 -14.60
C VAL A 222 2.69 1.22 -15.11
N VAL A 223 2.25 2.23 -15.83
CA VAL A 223 3.10 3.12 -16.62
C VAL A 223 2.66 4.57 -16.52
N LYS A 224 3.51 5.47 -16.98
CA LYS A 224 3.12 6.88 -17.13
C LYS A 224 1.95 7.03 -18.10
N GLU A 225 1.07 7.98 -17.83
CA GLU A 225 -0.04 8.30 -18.70
C GLU A 225 0.42 8.69 -20.12
N GLU A 226 -0.13 8.00 -21.12
CA GLU A 226 0.08 8.35 -22.53
C GLU A 226 -0.94 9.40 -22.96
N LYS A 227 -0.46 10.54 -23.49
CA LYS A 227 -1.28 11.71 -23.80
C LYS A 227 -2.31 11.52 -24.94
N ASN A 228 -2.23 10.45 -25.71
CA ASN A 228 -2.92 10.32 -27.01
C ASN A 228 -4.00 9.22 -27.08
N MET A 229 -4.44 8.66 -25.95
CA MET A 229 -5.52 7.66 -26.01
C MET A 229 -6.81 8.21 -25.41
N GLU A 230 -7.91 8.12 -26.17
CA GLU A 230 -9.26 8.24 -25.61
C GLU A 230 -9.43 7.14 -24.55
N LYS A 231 -9.50 7.54 -23.30
CA LYS A 231 -9.59 6.61 -22.16
C LYS A 231 -11.04 6.28 -21.86
N ALA A 232 -11.24 5.07 -21.35
CA ALA A 232 -12.51 4.70 -20.78
C ALA A 232 -12.89 5.71 -19.67
N LEU A 233 -14.13 6.15 -19.68
CA LEU A 233 -14.65 7.11 -18.71
C LEU A 233 -14.48 6.60 -17.26
N VAL A 234 -14.64 5.29 -17.06
CA VAL A 234 -14.48 4.57 -15.82
C VAL A 234 -13.52 3.42 -16.07
N SER A 235 -12.38 3.42 -15.39
CA SER A 235 -11.37 2.36 -15.46
C SER A 235 -11.73 1.18 -14.57
N GLY A 236 -12.45 1.43 -13.47
CA GLY A 236 -12.92 0.38 -12.57
C GLY A 236 -13.62 0.86 -11.32
N ILE A 237 -13.92 -0.12 -10.46
CA ILE A 237 -14.63 0.09 -9.19
C ILE A 237 -13.86 -0.65 -8.09
N ALA A 238 -13.39 0.10 -7.09
CA ALA A 238 -12.83 -0.45 -5.88
C ALA A 238 -13.87 -0.49 -4.75
N HIS A 239 -13.72 -1.42 -3.82
CA HIS A 239 -14.56 -1.49 -2.63
C HIS A 239 -13.71 -1.81 -1.39
N SER A 240 -14.15 -1.29 -0.23
CA SER A 240 -13.61 -1.64 1.07
C SER A 240 -14.74 -1.90 2.05
N LYS A 241 -14.55 -2.88 2.94
CA LYS A 241 -15.48 -3.22 4.04
C LYS A 241 -14.87 -2.94 5.40
N GLU A 242 -13.65 -2.43 5.45
CA GLU A 242 -12.88 -2.21 6.68
C GLU A 242 -12.94 -0.75 7.14
N GLU A 243 -14.00 -0.02 6.77
CA GLU A 243 -14.17 1.40 7.05
C GLU A 243 -15.21 1.61 8.15
N CYS A 244 -14.83 2.41 9.14
CA CYS A 244 -15.73 2.85 10.20
C CYS A 244 -15.79 4.37 10.20
N ASN A 245 -16.97 4.95 10.41
CA ASN A 245 -17.07 6.38 10.62
C ASN A 245 -17.25 6.75 12.09
N ILE A 246 -16.70 7.89 12.44
CA ILE A 246 -16.88 8.56 13.72
C ILE A 246 -17.42 9.95 13.42
N THR A 247 -18.57 10.28 13.99
CA THR A 247 -19.17 11.61 13.88
C THR A 247 -19.21 12.26 15.25
N LEU A 248 -18.52 13.39 15.37
CA LEU A 248 -18.60 14.28 16.53
C LEU A 248 -19.74 15.27 16.30
N ILE A 249 -20.71 15.25 17.19
CA ILE A 249 -21.95 16.03 17.04
C ILE A 249 -21.86 17.33 17.82
N ASN A 250 -22.34 18.40 17.20
CA ASN A 250 -22.61 19.69 17.84
C ASN A 250 -21.33 20.37 18.36
N LEU A 251 -20.31 20.51 17.53
CA LEU A 251 -19.11 21.29 17.81
C LEU A 251 -19.33 22.75 17.45
N VAL A 252 -18.71 23.65 18.20
CA VAL A 252 -18.66 25.07 17.82
C VAL A 252 -17.80 25.23 16.57
N ASP A 253 -18.36 25.91 15.55
CA ASP A 253 -17.59 26.23 14.35
C ASP A 253 -16.61 27.37 14.61
N GLN A 254 -15.35 27.03 14.74
CA GLN A 254 -14.27 27.97 15.02
C GLN A 254 -12.96 27.56 14.33
N PRO A 255 -12.13 28.53 13.94
CA PRO A 255 -10.82 28.24 13.38
C PRO A 255 -10.01 27.29 14.29
N GLY A 256 -9.39 26.27 13.71
CA GLY A 256 -8.54 25.30 14.43
C GLY A 256 -9.28 24.08 15.00
N ILE A 257 -10.59 23.98 14.93
CA ILE A 257 -11.34 22.83 15.48
C ILE A 257 -10.92 21.51 14.82
N ALA A 258 -10.73 21.51 13.50
CA ALA A 258 -10.25 20.32 12.79
C ALA A 258 -8.85 19.88 13.27
N ALA A 259 -7.95 20.84 13.52
CA ALA A 259 -6.62 20.53 14.06
C ALA A 259 -6.71 19.89 15.45
N LYS A 260 -7.55 20.41 16.35
CA LYS A 260 -7.76 19.83 17.69
C LYS A 260 -8.27 18.39 17.63
N ILE A 261 -9.11 18.06 16.63
CA ILE A 261 -9.63 16.70 16.43
C ILE A 261 -8.57 15.78 15.86
N LEU A 262 -7.82 16.25 14.85
CA LEU A 262 -6.91 15.41 14.09
C LEU A 262 -5.54 15.23 14.76
N THR A 263 -5.08 16.16 15.59
CA THR A 263 -3.77 16.07 16.27
C THR A 263 -3.66 14.82 17.14
N PRO A 264 -4.58 14.51 18.08
CA PRO A 264 -4.48 13.30 18.89
C PRO A 264 -4.48 12.00 18.07
N LEU A 265 -5.21 11.98 16.95
CA LEU A 265 -5.24 10.84 16.04
C LEU A 265 -3.89 10.68 15.30
N SER A 266 -3.32 11.78 14.83
CA SER A 266 -2.01 11.82 14.18
C SER A 266 -0.89 11.37 15.11
N ASP A 267 -0.88 11.85 16.36
CA ASP A 267 0.13 11.50 17.36
C ASP A 267 0.06 10.02 17.75
N ALA A 268 -1.16 9.45 17.71
CA ALA A 268 -1.38 8.01 17.87
C ALA A 268 -1.17 7.20 16.58
N HIS A 269 -0.71 7.82 15.49
CA HIS A 269 -0.49 7.19 14.18
C HIS A 269 -1.76 6.55 13.59
N ILE A 270 -2.94 7.08 13.90
CA ILE A 270 -4.21 6.68 13.30
C ILE A 270 -4.39 7.40 11.97
N ASN A 271 -4.56 6.63 10.91
CA ASN A 271 -4.81 7.19 9.59
C ASN A 271 -6.30 7.56 9.43
N VAL A 272 -6.56 8.78 8.98
CA VAL A 272 -7.90 9.27 8.65
C VAL A 272 -8.01 9.40 7.14
N ASP A 273 -8.99 8.72 6.53
CA ASP A 273 -9.16 8.73 5.07
C ASP A 273 -10.12 9.81 4.58
N MET A 274 -11.31 9.89 5.18
CA MET A 274 -12.35 10.84 4.78
C MET A 274 -12.66 11.80 5.92
N ILE A 275 -12.83 13.08 5.59
CA ILE A 275 -13.26 14.11 6.51
C ILE A 275 -14.43 14.86 5.88
N VAL A 276 -15.54 14.97 6.60
CA VAL A 276 -16.73 15.71 6.18
C VAL A 276 -17.19 16.61 7.33
N GLN A 277 -17.30 17.89 7.05
CA GLN A 277 -17.88 18.86 7.98
C GLN A 277 -19.23 19.29 7.44
N THR A 278 -20.28 19.18 8.28
CA THR A 278 -21.62 19.62 7.94
C THR A 278 -22.09 20.65 8.94
N GLY A 279 -22.61 21.81 8.48
CA GLY A 279 -23.17 22.82 9.33
C GLY A 279 -24.46 22.36 10.00
N SER A 280 -24.73 22.86 11.21
CA SER A 280 -26.06 22.74 11.84
C SER A 280 -27.02 23.77 11.25
N GLU A 281 -28.33 23.53 11.37
CA GLU A 281 -29.38 24.49 10.93
C GLU A 281 -29.25 25.86 11.58
N SER A 282 -28.69 25.94 12.80
CA SER A 282 -28.45 27.19 13.54
C SER A 282 -27.24 28.00 13.03
N GLY A 283 -26.43 27.47 12.14
CA GLY A 283 -25.23 28.14 11.56
C GLY A 283 -24.09 28.38 12.56
N LYS A 284 -24.22 28.01 13.83
CA LYS A 284 -23.17 28.20 14.85
C LYS A 284 -22.39 26.93 15.20
N ASN A 285 -22.97 25.80 14.91
CA ASN A 285 -22.38 24.49 15.24
C ASN A 285 -22.24 23.62 14.00
N ILE A 286 -21.34 22.67 14.09
CA ILE A 286 -21.02 21.72 13.02
C ILE A 286 -21.07 20.29 13.56
N ASN A 287 -21.27 19.35 12.65
CA ASN A 287 -20.94 17.97 12.87
C ASN A 287 -19.68 17.64 12.07
N PHE A 288 -18.73 16.97 12.70
CA PHE A 288 -17.47 16.59 12.10
C PHE A 288 -17.39 15.07 12.00
N THR A 289 -17.40 14.55 10.77
CA THR A 289 -17.35 13.12 10.48
C THR A 289 -16.01 12.79 9.87
N PHE A 290 -15.39 11.73 10.35
CA PHE A 290 -14.19 11.17 9.74
C PHE A 290 -14.22 9.65 9.74
N THR A 291 -13.44 9.03 8.84
CA THR A 291 -13.32 7.57 8.76
C THR A 291 -11.96 7.09 9.24
N VAL A 292 -11.99 5.95 9.92
CA VAL A 292 -10.80 5.22 10.37
C VAL A 292 -10.94 3.75 10.01
N SER A 293 -9.84 3.00 10.07
CA SER A 293 -9.90 1.55 9.93
C SER A 293 -10.65 0.89 11.10
N ASP A 294 -11.27 -0.25 10.88
CA ASP A 294 -11.91 -1.04 11.96
C ASP A 294 -10.94 -1.35 13.11
N ALA A 295 -9.68 -1.61 12.78
CA ALA A 295 -8.63 -1.88 13.77
C ALA A 295 -8.36 -0.68 14.70
N ASP A 296 -8.51 0.53 14.20
CA ASP A 296 -8.20 1.78 14.93
C ASP A 296 -9.42 2.37 15.62
N LEU A 297 -10.64 1.87 15.34
CA LEU A 297 -11.90 2.46 15.82
C LEU A 297 -11.94 2.64 17.33
N LYS A 298 -11.59 1.60 18.09
CA LYS A 298 -11.63 1.65 19.56
C LYS A 298 -10.66 2.66 20.14
N LEU A 299 -9.45 2.73 19.60
CA LEU A 299 -8.44 3.69 20.04
C LEU A 299 -8.86 5.12 19.68
N ALA A 300 -9.36 5.34 18.47
CA ALA A 300 -9.87 6.65 18.04
C ALA A 300 -10.99 7.16 18.93
N ILE A 301 -11.96 6.31 19.29
CA ILE A 301 -13.05 6.67 20.21
C ILE A 301 -12.49 7.04 21.59
N SER A 302 -11.53 6.26 22.11
CA SER A 302 -10.90 6.54 23.40
C SER A 302 -10.24 7.91 23.42
N LEU A 303 -9.43 8.22 22.40
CA LEU A 303 -8.74 9.50 22.24
C LEU A 303 -9.74 10.67 22.13
N MET A 304 -10.81 10.51 21.36
CA MET A 304 -11.82 11.55 21.25
C MET A 304 -12.51 11.81 22.61
N ASN A 305 -12.81 10.78 23.37
CA ASN A 305 -13.40 10.94 24.71
C ASN A 305 -12.45 11.58 25.71
N GLU A 306 -11.15 11.26 25.66
CA GLU A 306 -10.13 11.87 26.50
C GLU A 306 -10.02 13.39 26.26
N HIS A 307 -10.08 13.81 25.00
CA HIS A 307 -10.01 15.22 24.60
C HIS A 307 -11.39 15.91 24.48
N LYS A 308 -12.46 15.27 24.97
CA LYS A 308 -13.84 15.80 24.84
C LYS A 308 -14.00 17.22 25.30
N ASN A 309 -13.44 17.56 26.45
CA ASN A 309 -13.57 18.91 27.03
C ASN A 309 -12.86 19.99 26.22
N GLU A 310 -11.72 19.63 25.59
CA GLU A 310 -10.94 20.53 24.76
C GLU A 310 -11.57 20.73 23.37
N ILE A 311 -12.07 19.64 22.77
CA ILE A 311 -12.71 19.64 21.46
C ILE A 311 -14.11 20.25 21.55
N GLY A 312 -14.86 19.95 22.60
CA GLY A 312 -16.18 20.57 22.90
C GLY A 312 -17.34 19.95 22.13
N PHE A 313 -17.32 18.66 21.79
CA PHE A 313 -18.45 18.00 21.16
C PHE A 313 -19.48 17.47 22.18
N GLN A 314 -20.73 17.37 21.76
CA GLN A 314 -21.82 16.91 22.63
C GLN A 314 -21.77 15.38 22.80
N ARG A 315 -21.69 14.63 21.69
CA ARG A 315 -21.67 13.16 21.66
C ARG A 315 -20.94 12.63 20.44
N ILE A 316 -20.55 11.36 20.51
CA ILE A 316 -19.98 10.58 19.40
C ILE A 316 -21.06 9.66 18.85
N ILE A 317 -21.18 9.58 17.52
CA ILE A 317 -21.93 8.56 16.80
C ILE A 317 -20.93 7.77 15.96
N THR A 318 -21.01 6.45 16.01
CA THR A 318 -20.17 5.56 15.22
C THR A 318 -21.01 4.64 14.35
N ASN A 319 -20.48 4.29 13.19
CA ASN A 319 -21.03 3.24 12.35
C ASN A 319 -19.88 2.36 11.84
N ASP A 320 -19.86 1.11 12.26
CA ASP A 320 -18.86 0.08 11.95
C ASP A 320 -19.30 -0.89 10.83
N LYS A 321 -20.48 -0.68 10.24
CA LYS A 321 -21.05 -1.52 9.17
C LYS A 321 -21.13 -0.79 7.85
N LEU A 322 -20.07 -0.09 7.50
CA LEU A 322 -19.99 0.65 6.24
C LEU A 322 -19.22 -0.13 5.17
N SER A 323 -19.72 -0.03 3.95
CA SER A 323 -18.96 -0.43 2.76
C SER A 323 -18.69 0.81 1.92
N LYS A 324 -17.43 1.03 1.60
CA LYS A 324 -16.99 2.09 0.70
C LYS A 324 -16.94 1.53 -0.72
N ILE A 325 -17.60 2.19 -1.66
CA ILE A 325 -17.53 1.90 -3.09
C ILE A 325 -16.99 3.13 -3.79
N SER A 326 -15.94 2.95 -4.58
CA SER A 326 -15.27 4.03 -5.29
C SER A 326 -15.21 3.74 -6.78
N ILE A 327 -15.66 4.68 -7.60
CA ILE A 327 -15.50 4.63 -9.06
C ILE A 327 -14.17 5.31 -9.39
N ILE A 328 -13.37 4.65 -10.22
CA ILE A 328 -12.04 5.11 -10.62
C ILE A 328 -12.02 5.33 -12.13
N GLY A 329 -11.44 6.44 -12.57
CA GLY A 329 -11.25 6.76 -13.98
C GLY A 329 -10.91 8.22 -14.19
N LEU A 330 -9.83 8.49 -14.90
CA LEU A 330 -9.38 9.86 -15.23
C LEU A 330 -10.38 10.59 -16.16
N GLY A 331 -11.12 9.87 -16.98
CA GLY A 331 -12.14 10.45 -17.86
C GLY A 331 -13.33 11.09 -17.14
N MET A 332 -13.51 10.82 -15.85
CA MET A 332 -14.62 11.40 -15.06
C MET A 332 -14.47 12.91 -14.84
N ARG A 333 -13.29 13.48 -15.01
CA ARG A 333 -13.04 14.92 -14.86
C ARG A 333 -13.81 15.77 -15.86
N THR A 334 -14.01 15.26 -17.07
CA THR A 334 -14.58 15.99 -18.21
C THR A 334 -16.01 15.57 -18.55
N HIS A 335 -16.53 14.52 -17.90
CA HIS A 335 -17.84 13.96 -18.26
C HIS A 335 -18.82 14.00 -17.09
N SER A 336 -19.88 14.78 -17.23
CA SER A 336 -21.02 14.76 -16.32
C SER A 336 -21.85 13.47 -16.53
N GLY A 337 -22.40 12.93 -15.46
CA GLY A 337 -23.35 11.81 -15.56
C GLY A 337 -22.87 10.48 -14.96
N VAL A 338 -21.58 10.29 -14.67
CA VAL A 338 -21.08 9.09 -13.97
C VAL A 338 -21.70 8.98 -12.58
N ALA A 339 -21.69 10.07 -11.81
CA ALA A 339 -22.32 10.13 -10.49
C ALA A 339 -23.83 9.84 -10.57
N LYS A 340 -24.54 10.45 -11.55
CA LYS A 340 -25.96 10.19 -11.79
C LYS A 340 -26.22 8.70 -12.04
N LYS A 341 -25.42 8.06 -12.89
CA LYS A 341 -25.58 6.64 -13.21
C LYS A 341 -25.31 5.75 -11.98
N MET A 342 -24.26 6.06 -11.21
CA MET A 342 -23.97 5.34 -9.97
C MET A 342 -25.12 5.43 -8.98
N PHE A 343 -25.58 6.64 -8.66
CA PHE A 343 -26.66 6.86 -7.70
C PHE A 343 -27.99 6.25 -8.16
N ALA A 344 -28.34 6.39 -9.45
CA ALA A 344 -29.51 5.76 -10.01
C ALA A 344 -29.45 4.23 -9.92
N THR A 345 -28.26 3.64 -10.14
CA THR A 345 -28.07 2.19 -10.03
C THR A 345 -28.25 1.72 -8.58
N LEU A 346 -27.66 2.40 -7.61
CA LEU A 346 -27.82 2.09 -6.19
C LEU A 346 -29.29 2.22 -5.75
N ALA A 347 -29.96 3.29 -6.15
CA ALA A 347 -31.37 3.52 -5.86
C ALA A 347 -32.27 2.41 -6.46
N SER A 348 -32.01 1.98 -7.72
CA SER A 348 -32.76 0.88 -8.36
C SER A 348 -32.61 -0.47 -7.65
N LYS A 349 -31.59 -0.62 -6.80
CA LYS A 349 -31.35 -1.80 -5.96
C LYS A 349 -31.75 -1.58 -4.51
N ASN A 350 -32.43 -0.48 -4.21
CA ASN A 350 -32.84 -0.09 -2.86
C ASN A 350 -31.68 -0.01 -1.86
N ILE A 351 -30.49 0.42 -2.35
CA ILE A 351 -29.29 0.61 -1.54
C ILE A 351 -29.23 2.10 -1.14
N ASN A 352 -29.29 2.36 0.16
CA ASN A 352 -29.17 3.71 0.69
C ASN A 352 -27.70 4.14 0.81
N ILE A 353 -27.45 5.43 0.62
CA ILE A 353 -26.12 6.05 0.68
C ILE A 353 -26.05 6.88 1.96
N HIS A 354 -25.08 6.57 2.83
CA HIS A 354 -24.92 7.31 4.08
C HIS A 354 -24.13 8.60 3.89
N ILE A 355 -22.99 8.52 3.16
CA ILE A 355 -22.12 9.69 2.93
C ILE A 355 -21.58 9.62 1.51
N PRO A 356 -22.03 10.49 0.60
CA PRO A 356 -21.42 10.60 -0.72
C PRO A 356 -20.14 11.43 -0.63
N ARG A 357 -19.04 10.93 -1.21
CA ARG A 357 -17.82 11.71 -1.44
C ARG A 357 -17.59 11.85 -2.94
N TYR A 358 -17.42 13.07 -3.40
CA TYR A 358 -16.98 13.35 -4.75
C TYR A 358 -15.57 13.94 -4.68
N ARG A 359 -14.59 13.23 -5.22
CA ARG A 359 -13.21 13.70 -5.31
C ARG A 359 -12.86 13.88 -6.77
N LEU A 360 -12.61 15.13 -7.16
CA LEU A 360 -12.03 15.49 -8.46
C LEU A 360 -10.52 15.57 -8.25
N PHE A 361 -9.75 14.79 -8.95
CA PHE A 361 -8.28 14.86 -8.96
C PHE A 361 -7.81 15.73 -10.12
#